data_c09c7efe901f31750de822ae0f031b52
#
_entry.id   c09c7efe901f31750de822ae0f031b52
#
_cell.length_a   1.000
_cell.length_b   1.000
_cell.length_c   1.000
_cell.angle_alpha   90.00
_cell.angle_beta   90.00
_cell.angle_gamma   90.00
#
_symmetry.space_group_name_H-M   'P 1'
#
loop_
_entity.id
_entity.type
_entity.pdbx_description
1 polymer ?
#
loop_
_entity_poly.entity_id
_entity_poly.type
_entity_poly.pdbx_seq_one_letter_code
_entity_poly.pdbx_strand_id
1 'polypeptide(L)'
;MSIMGRLRASATTEEILIAQAKKNNSIIFGGRAIKKHIGFFARPTRDFDVLSTSPKRSARQLERKLDTVAQEDIYFTQPALHPGTTKVMNKGRDMRKGTKDDFGIADYSKPRRGIKSKRINGVRYVLLSETIKDKRKAIADKQFAFRKEKDLEDIRRIKRFRRFNR
;
A
#
# COMPACT_ATOMS: atom_id res chain seq x y z
N MET A 1 -1.06 -25.23 8.31
CA MET A 1 -1.58 -23.96 8.90
C MET A 1 -3.03 -23.77 8.51
N SER A 2 -3.91 -23.63 9.49
CA SER A 2 -5.35 -23.41 9.28
C SER A 2 -5.59 -22.04 8.62
N ILE A 3 -6.67 -21.92 7.84
CA ILE A 3 -7.15 -20.67 7.21
C ILE A 3 -7.27 -19.54 8.24
N MET A 4 -7.65 -19.84 9.49
CA MET A 4 -7.71 -18.88 10.59
C MET A 4 -6.34 -18.29 10.99
N GLY A 5 -5.26 -19.06 10.90
CA GLY A 5 -3.91 -18.57 11.18
C GLY A 5 -3.45 -17.53 10.15
N ARG A 6 -3.82 -17.70 8.87
CA ARG A 6 -3.50 -16.75 7.79
C ARG A 6 -4.28 -15.44 7.90
N LEU A 7 -5.55 -15.50 8.31
CA LEU A 7 -6.37 -14.31 8.51
C LEU A 7 -5.86 -13.46 9.69
N ARG A 8 -5.45 -14.09 10.79
CA ARG A 8 -4.85 -13.38 11.93
C ARG A 8 -3.49 -12.77 11.58
N ALA A 9 -2.63 -13.49 10.87
CA ALA A 9 -1.34 -12.94 10.42
C ALA A 9 -1.53 -11.73 9.49
N SER A 10 -2.51 -11.75 8.59
CA SER A 10 -2.84 -10.62 7.72
C SER A 10 -3.34 -9.39 8.50
N ALA A 11 -4.23 -9.57 9.48
CA ALA A 11 -4.70 -8.49 10.35
C ALA A 11 -3.55 -7.87 11.15
N THR A 12 -2.70 -8.69 11.74
CA THR A 12 -1.52 -8.23 12.49
C THR A 12 -0.54 -7.44 11.60
N THR A 13 -0.32 -7.86 10.36
CA THR A 13 0.51 -7.14 9.39
C THR A 13 -0.05 -5.75 9.09
N GLU A 14 -1.35 -5.64 8.87
CA GLU A 14 -2.03 -4.36 8.65
C GLU A 14 -1.89 -3.43 9.87
N GLU A 15 -2.13 -3.94 11.07
CA GLU A 15 -2.00 -3.17 12.32
C GLU A 15 -0.58 -2.66 12.54
N ILE A 16 0.43 -3.48 12.32
CA ILE A 16 1.84 -3.11 12.44
C ILE A 16 2.20 -2.00 11.45
N LEU A 17 1.75 -2.13 10.20
CA LEU A 17 2.01 -1.13 9.16
C LEU A 17 1.31 0.20 9.46
N ILE A 18 0.05 0.17 9.88
CA ILE A 18 -0.72 1.35 10.27
C ILE A 18 -0.05 2.06 11.46
N ALA A 19 0.36 1.32 12.48
CA ALA A 19 1.07 1.87 13.64
C ALA A 19 2.40 2.53 13.22
N GLN A 20 3.15 1.90 12.32
CA GLN A 20 4.38 2.46 11.79
C GLN A 20 4.14 3.72 10.97
N ALA A 21 3.12 3.73 10.10
CA ALA A 21 2.77 4.88 9.28
C ALA A 21 2.39 6.08 10.17
N LYS A 22 1.64 5.83 11.25
CA LYS A 22 1.28 6.84 12.25
C LYS A 22 2.53 7.40 12.94
N LYS A 23 3.41 6.52 13.46
CA LYS A 23 4.65 6.91 14.17
C LYS A 23 5.59 7.72 13.28
N ASN A 24 5.76 7.32 12.02
CA ASN A 24 6.69 7.95 11.08
C ASN A 24 6.06 9.13 10.32
N ASN A 25 4.82 9.50 10.63
CA ASN A 25 4.06 10.51 9.90
C ASN A 25 4.02 10.27 8.38
N SER A 26 4.06 9.00 7.98
CA SER A 26 4.00 8.56 6.58
C SER A 26 2.58 8.74 6.04
N ILE A 27 2.45 8.74 4.70
CA ILE A 27 1.16 8.93 4.04
C ILE A 27 0.80 7.65 3.30
N ILE A 28 -0.36 7.07 3.60
CA ILE A 28 -0.89 5.93 2.85
C ILE A 28 -1.59 6.46 1.61
N PHE A 29 -1.33 5.83 0.45
CA PHE A 29 -1.93 6.18 -0.82
C PHE A 29 -2.47 4.94 -1.55
N GLY A 30 -2.81 5.04 -2.84
CA GLY A 30 -3.29 3.93 -3.63
C GLY A 30 -4.61 3.32 -3.16
N GLY A 31 -4.76 2.02 -3.33
CA GLY A 31 -6.00 1.30 -3.03
C GLY A 31 -6.45 1.37 -1.58
N ARG A 32 -5.51 1.34 -0.63
CA ARG A 32 -5.80 1.43 0.82
C ARG A 32 -6.31 2.82 1.21
N ALA A 33 -5.78 3.89 0.63
CA ALA A 33 -6.30 5.24 0.85
C ALA A 33 -7.72 5.38 0.28
N ILE A 34 -7.98 4.85 -0.93
CA ILE A 34 -9.32 4.82 -1.50
C ILE A 34 -10.28 4.10 -0.56
N LYS A 35 -9.93 2.89 -0.12
CA LYS A 35 -10.74 2.09 0.82
C LYS A 35 -11.03 2.85 2.11
N LYS A 36 -10.05 3.59 2.65
CA LYS A 36 -10.25 4.39 3.87
C LYS A 36 -11.24 5.53 3.68
N HIS A 37 -11.29 6.13 2.49
CA HIS A 37 -12.19 7.24 2.20
C HIS A 37 -13.61 6.82 1.80
N ILE A 38 -13.76 5.72 1.03
CA ILE A 38 -15.05 5.34 0.43
C ILE A 38 -15.57 3.97 0.88
N GLY A 39 -14.88 3.31 1.83
CA GLY A 39 -15.33 2.08 2.47
C GLY A 39 -15.60 0.95 1.47
N PHE A 40 -16.79 0.37 1.53
CA PHE A 40 -17.20 -0.77 0.68
C PHE A 40 -17.30 -0.44 -0.82
N PHE A 41 -17.36 0.83 -1.21
CA PHE A 41 -17.29 1.22 -2.61
C PHE A 41 -15.93 0.96 -3.25
N ALA A 42 -14.86 0.84 -2.45
CA ALA A 42 -13.53 0.54 -2.96
C ALA A 42 -13.44 -0.92 -3.43
N ARG A 43 -12.61 -1.16 -4.46
CA ARG A 43 -12.25 -2.54 -4.80
C ARG A 43 -11.31 -3.13 -3.73
N PRO A 44 -11.27 -4.48 -3.60
CA PRO A 44 -10.31 -5.13 -2.74
C PRO A 44 -8.86 -4.78 -3.13
N THR A 45 -8.01 -4.61 -2.11
CA THR A 45 -6.57 -4.39 -2.28
C THR A 45 -5.80 -5.17 -1.23
N ARG A 46 -4.66 -5.75 -1.59
CA ARG A 46 -3.84 -6.60 -0.71
C ARG A 46 -2.65 -5.85 -0.13
N ASP A 47 -1.94 -5.14 -0.96
CA ASP A 47 -0.71 -4.41 -0.68
C ASP A 47 -0.97 -2.99 -0.18
N PHE A 48 0.02 -2.44 0.47
CA PHE A 48 0.03 -1.06 0.93
C PHE A 48 0.99 -0.22 0.09
N ASP A 49 0.52 0.94 -0.34
CA ASP A 49 1.35 1.97 -0.93
C ASP A 49 1.59 3.06 0.12
N VAL A 50 2.86 3.33 0.47
CA VAL A 50 3.24 4.24 1.54
C VAL A 50 4.25 5.27 1.06
N LEU A 51 3.95 6.55 1.28
CA LEU A 51 4.89 7.64 1.03
C LEU A 51 5.65 7.96 2.32
N SER A 52 6.98 7.85 2.25
CA SER A 52 7.88 8.11 3.36
C SER A 52 9.04 9.01 2.91
N THR A 53 9.48 9.91 3.76
CA THR A 53 10.69 10.72 3.52
C THR A 53 11.96 9.87 3.40
N SER A 54 11.95 8.67 3.97
CA SER A 54 13.05 7.70 3.94
C SER A 54 12.54 6.29 3.56
N PRO A 55 12.18 6.04 2.29
CA PRO A 55 11.52 4.80 1.85
C PRO A 55 12.27 3.53 2.26
N LYS A 56 13.57 3.46 1.95
CA LYS A 56 14.43 2.32 2.27
C LYS A 56 14.50 2.02 3.77
N ARG A 57 14.63 3.07 4.59
CA ARG A 57 14.66 2.92 6.05
C ARG A 57 13.31 2.45 6.59
N SER A 58 12.22 3.03 6.11
CA SER A 58 10.86 2.66 6.53
C SER A 58 10.51 1.22 6.15
N ALA A 59 10.87 0.80 4.94
CA ALA A 59 10.69 -0.58 4.48
C ALA A 59 11.45 -1.59 5.37
N ARG A 60 12.73 -1.33 5.64
CA ARG A 60 13.53 -2.18 6.55
C ARG A 60 13.01 -2.21 7.99
N GLN A 61 12.46 -1.09 8.47
CA GLN A 61 11.82 -1.07 9.79
C GLN A 61 10.57 -1.93 9.84
N LEU A 62 9.76 -1.92 8.76
CA LEU A 62 8.59 -2.79 8.66
C LEU A 62 9.00 -4.26 8.62
N GLU A 63 9.93 -4.63 7.72
CA GLU A 63 10.49 -5.98 7.62
C GLU A 63 10.88 -6.53 9.00
N ARG A 64 11.76 -5.83 9.72
CA ARG A 64 12.22 -6.26 11.04
C ARG A 64 11.09 -6.44 12.06
N LYS A 65 10.09 -5.57 12.05
CA LYS A 65 8.95 -5.69 12.95
C LYS A 65 8.09 -6.90 12.63
N LEU A 66 7.87 -7.16 11.35
CA LEU A 66 7.09 -8.30 10.89
C LEU A 66 7.81 -9.61 11.22
N ASP A 67 9.13 -9.70 11.00
CA ASP A 67 9.95 -10.84 11.37
C ASP A 67 9.97 -11.06 12.89
N THR A 68 10.07 -9.99 13.68
CA THR A 68 10.00 -10.08 15.14
C THR A 68 8.66 -10.66 15.61
N VAL A 69 7.54 -10.23 15.03
CA VAL A 69 6.21 -10.73 15.40
C VAL A 69 6.01 -12.16 14.91
N ALA A 70 6.54 -12.50 13.75
CA ALA A 70 6.52 -13.86 13.21
C ALA A 70 7.45 -14.81 13.96
N GLN A 71 8.43 -14.28 14.69
CA GLN A 71 9.53 -15.02 15.31
C GLN A 71 10.34 -15.84 14.29
N GLU A 72 10.39 -15.37 13.05
CA GLU A 72 10.98 -16.06 11.91
C GLU A 72 11.36 -15.05 10.82
N ASP A 73 12.45 -15.28 10.08
CA ASP A 73 12.91 -14.47 8.94
C ASP A 73 12.07 -14.79 7.67
N ILE A 74 10.85 -14.26 7.64
CA ILE A 74 9.86 -14.50 6.56
C ILE A 74 9.84 -13.37 5.53
N TYR A 75 10.19 -12.15 5.96
CA TYR A 75 10.08 -10.97 5.12
C TYR A 75 11.44 -10.53 4.59
N PHE A 76 11.44 -9.75 3.53
CA PHE A 76 12.64 -9.13 2.97
C PHE A 76 12.30 -7.85 2.22
N THR A 77 13.32 -6.98 2.07
CA THR A 77 13.18 -5.78 1.24
C THR A 77 13.92 -5.93 -0.07
N GLN A 78 13.36 -5.35 -1.13
CA GLN A 78 14.00 -5.25 -2.44
C GLN A 78 13.65 -3.94 -3.15
N PRO A 79 14.49 -3.47 -4.11
CA PRO A 79 14.12 -2.37 -4.99
C PRO A 79 12.89 -2.74 -5.83
N ALA A 80 12.01 -1.78 -6.10
CA ALA A 80 10.94 -1.94 -7.07
C ALA A 80 11.41 -1.55 -8.48
N LEU A 81 10.57 -1.82 -9.49
CA LEU A 81 10.81 -1.36 -10.86
C LEU A 81 10.87 0.18 -10.95
N HIS A 82 10.07 0.88 -10.16
CA HIS A 82 10.13 2.33 -10.06
C HIS A 82 11.35 2.77 -9.25
N PRO A 83 12.23 3.62 -9.83
CA PRO A 83 13.37 4.17 -9.11
C PRO A 83 12.93 4.87 -7.81
N GLY A 84 13.68 4.62 -6.73
CA GLY A 84 13.39 5.21 -5.42
C GLY A 84 12.28 4.55 -4.62
N THR A 85 11.66 3.50 -5.14
CA THR A 85 10.68 2.67 -4.43
C THR A 85 11.35 1.43 -3.85
N THR A 86 11.03 1.11 -2.59
CA THR A 86 11.48 -0.12 -1.91
C THR A 86 10.27 -0.93 -1.51
N LYS A 87 10.25 -2.20 -1.91
CA LYS A 87 9.20 -3.18 -1.57
C LYS A 87 9.56 -3.94 -0.30
N VAL A 88 8.54 -4.24 0.48
CA VAL A 88 8.57 -5.28 1.51
C VAL A 88 7.81 -6.49 0.96
N MET A 89 8.47 -7.63 0.92
CA MET A 89 7.99 -8.89 0.36
C MET A 89 7.90 -9.95 1.45
N ASN A 90 7.01 -10.92 1.27
CA ASN A 90 6.99 -12.16 2.02
C ASN A 90 7.55 -13.29 1.15
N LYS A 91 8.37 -14.16 1.71
CA LYS A 91 9.06 -15.29 1.02
C LYS A 91 8.13 -16.43 0.59
N GLY A 92 6.82 -16.28 0.80
CA GLY A 92 5.86 -17.30 0.42
C GLY A 92 5.95 -18.60 1.23
N ARG A 93 5.63 -19.72 0.59
CA ARG A 93 5.56 -21.03 1.25
C ARG A 93 6.91 -21.74 1.30
N ASP A 94 7.76 -21.50 0.32
CA ASP A 94 9.06 -22.16 0.21
C ASP A 94 10.14 -21.50 1.08
N MET A 95 9.82 -20.37 1.71
CA MET A 95 10.70 -19.61 2.59
C MET A 95 11.99 -19.14 1.90
N ARG A 96 11.99 -19.09 0.56
CA ARG A 96 13.12 -18.66 -0.25
C ARG A 96 12.83 -17.33 -0.91
N LYS A 97 13.81 -16.45 -0.89
CA LYS A 97 13.75 -15.14 -1.54
C LYS A 97 13.95 -15.26 -3.05
N GLY A 98 13.13 -14.54 -3.83
CA GLY A 98 13.25 -14.46 -5.28
C GLY A 98 12.53 -15.57 -6.04
N THR A 99 11.54 -16.21 -5.43
CA THR A 99 10.76 -17.28 -6.03
C THR A 99 9.36 -16.81 -6.48
N LYS A 100 8.64 -17.66 -7.21
CA LYS A 100 7.33 -17.29 -7.79
C LYS A 100 6.21 -17.13 -6.77
N ASP A 101 6.38 -17.68 -5.58
CA ASP A 101 5.40 -17.59 -4.51
C ASP A 101 5.65 -16.41 -3.54
N ASP A 102 6.71 -15.63 -3.76
CA ASP A 102 6.91 -14.34 -3.10
C ASP A 102 5.74 -13.39 -3.41
N PHE A 103 5.28 -12.66 -2.41
CA PHE A 103 4.23 -11.67 -2.60
C PHE A 103 4.49 -10.36 -1.88
N GLY A 104 4.00 -9.26 -2.48
CA GLY A 104 4.16 -7.91 -1.94
C GLY A 104 3.31 -7.66 -0.70
N ILE A 105 3.90 -6.99 0.28
CA ILE A 105 3.24 -6.51 1.49
C ILE A 105 3.05 -5.00 1.41
N ALA A 106 4.12 -4.26 1.11
CA ALA A 106 4.08 -2.81 1.04
C ALA A 106 5.14 -2.24 0.09
N ASP A 107 4.78 -1.16 -0.59
CA ASP A 107 5.65 -0.37 -1.45
C ASP A 107 5.90 1.00 -0.79
N TYR A 108 7.15 1.33 -0.54
CA TYR A 108 7.57 2.61 0.04
C TYR A 108 8.21 3.49 -1.01
N SER A 109 7.65 4.70 -1.22
CA SER A 109 8.15 5.71 -2.16
C SER A 109 8.31 7.06 -1.48
N LYS A 110 9.04 8.00 -2.10
CA LYS A 110 9.09 9.38 -1.62
C LYS A 110 7.80 10.13 -1.98
N PRO A 111 7.28 10.98 -1.09
CA PRO A 111 6.18 11.86 -1.44
C PRO A 111 6.63 12.90 -2.46
N ARG A 112 5.80 13.20 -3.46
CA ARG A 112 6.01 14.38 -4.30
C ARG A 112 5.76 15.66 -3.50
N ARG A 113 6.43 16.73 -3.86
CA ARG A 113 6.24 18.04 -3.23
C ARG A 113 4.77 18.47 -3.32
N GLY A 114 4.21 18.96 -2.21
CA GLY A 114 2.86 19.51 -2.15
C GLY A 114 1.73 18.47 -2.20
N ILE A 115 2.01 17.17 -2.02
CA ILE A 115 0.95 16.17 -1.96
C ILE A 115 -0.03 16.45 -0.82
N LYS A 116 -1.31 16.51 -1.13
CA LYS A 116 -2.36 16.78 -0.15
C LYS A 116 -2.85 15.48 0.49
N SER A 117 -3.01 15.50 1.81
CA SER A 117 -3.47 14.35 2.59
C SER A 117 -4.41 14.80 3.70
N LYS A 118 -5.23 13.88 4.18
CA LYS A 118 -6.11 14.05 5.35
C LYS A 118 -5.70 13.05 6.43
N ARG A 119 -5.76 13.48 7.68
CA ARG A 119 -5.54 12.61 8.84
C ARG A 119 -6.86 11.95 9.26
N ILE A 120 -6.88 10.62 9.33
CA ILE A 120 -8.02 9.81 9.78
C ILE A 120 -7.49 8.85 10.85
N ASN A 121 -8.03 8.90 12.06
CA ASN A 121 -7.58 8.10 13.21
C ASN A 121 -6.06 8.21 13.46
N GLY A 122 -5.50 9.42 13.28
CA GLY A 122 -4.08 9.70 13.50
C GLY A 122 -3.14 9.31 12.33
N VAL A 123 -3.63 8.65 11.29
CA VAL A 123 -2.87 8.25 10.09
C VAL A 123 -3.18 9.18 8.93
N ARG A 124 -2.17 9.53 8.13
CA ARG A 124 -2.33 10.37 6.94
C ARG A 124 -2.69 9.52 5.73
N TYR A 125 -3.74 9.91 5.02
CA TYR A 125 -4.16 9.31 3.74
C TYR A 125 -4.21 10.37 2.65
N VAL A 126 -3.71 10.04 1.46
CA VAL A 126 -3.80 10.92 0.29
C VAL A 126 -5.26 11.25 0.00
N LEU A 127 -5.54 12.52 -0.36
CA LEU A 127 -6.89 12.93 -0.73
C LEU A 127 -7.37 12.24 -2.01
N LEU A 128 -8.65 11.94 -2.10
CA LEU A 128 -9.26 11.35 -3.31
C LEU A 128 -9.04 12.20 -4.57
N SER A 129 -9.00 13.53 -4.44
CA SER A 129 -8.69 14.45 -5.54
C SER A 129 -7.28 14.24 -6.09
N GLU A 130 -6.30 14.05 -5.22
CA GLU A 130 -4.93 13.74 -5.60
C GLU A 130 -4.83 12.35 -6.24
N THR A 131 -5.52 11.36 -5.66
CA THR A 131 -5.59 10.01 -6.22
C THR A 131 -6.16 10.01 -7.64
N ILE A 132 -7.27 10.73 -7.88
CA ILE A 132 -7.86 10.85 -9.24
C ILE A 132 -6.87 11.49 -10.20
N LYS A 133 -6.19 12.57 -9.78
CA LYS A 133 -5.20 13.27 -10.60
C LYS A 133 -4.04 12.35 -11.00
N ASP A 134 -3.49 11.59 -10.04
CA ASP A 134 -2.37 10.68 -10.30
C ASP A 134 -2.79 9.51 -11.21
N LYS A 135 -3.98 8.94 -10.99
CA LYS A 135 -4.53 7.90 -11.86
C LYS A 135 -4.80 8.37 -13.29
N ARG A 136 -5.32 9.58 -13.47
CA ARG A 136 -5.50 10.18 -14.81
C ARG A 136 -4.17 10.35 -15.54
N LYS A 137 -3.11 10.78 -14.85
CA LYS A 137 -1.77 10.85 -15.42
C LYS A 137 -1.27 9.47 -15.83
N ALA A 138 -1.41 8.45 -14.96
CA ALA A 138 -1.01 7.09 -15.27
C ALA A 138 -1.79 6.50 -16.48
N ILE A 139 -3.09 6.80 -16.61
CA ILE A 139 -3.92 6.36 -17.75
C ILE A 139 -3.43 6.98 -19.07
N ALA A 140 -2.97 8.24 -19.03
CA ALA A 140 -2.43 8.93 -20.21
C ALA A 140 -1.02 8.47 -20.60
N ASP A 141 -0.30 7.83 -19.69
CA ASP A 141 1.08 7.36 -19.91
C ASP A 141 1.07 5.92 -20.44
N LYS A 142 1.64 5.73 -21.63
CA LYS A 142 1.74 4.42 -22.30
C LYS A 142 2.51 3.38 -21.47
N GLN A 143 3.45 3.79 -20.65
CA GLN A 143 4.23 2.89 -19.77
C GLN A 143 3.34 2.19 -18.74
N PHE A 144 2.20 2.79 -18.39
CA PHE A 144 1.23 2.24 -17.42
C PHE A 144 -0.02 1.63 -18.07
N ALA A 145 0.02 1.32 -19.37
CA ALA A 145 -1.10 0.74 -20.10
C ALA A 145 -1.67 -0.53 -19.41
N PHE A 146 -0.82 -1.37 -18.82
CA PHE A 146 -1.18 -2.60 -18.13
C PHE A 146 -2.10 -2.39 -16.91
N ARG A 147 -2.12 -1.19 -16.32
CA ARG A 147 -2.96 -0.88 -15.16
C ARG A 147 -4.15 0.04 -15.47
N LYS A 148 -4.33 0.41 -16.73
CA LYS A 148 -5.35 1.39 -17.18
C LYS A 148 -6.75 1.03 -16.71
N GLU A 149 -7.20 -0.21 -16.92
CA GLU A 149 -8.54 -0.66 -16.51
C GLU A 149 -8.74 -0.58 -14.99
N LYS A 150 -7.74 -0.97 -14.23
CA LYS A 150 -7.73 -0.85 -12.77
C LYS A 150 -7.88 0.60 -12.31
N ASP A 151 -7.15 1.52 -12.93
CA ASP A 151 -7.19 2.94 -12.58
C ASP A 151 -8.51 3.61 -13.00
N LEU A 152 -9.09 3.23 -14.14
CA LEU A 152 -10.41 3.66 -14.56
C LEU A 152 -11.50 3.17 -13.61
N GLU A 153 -11.42 1.92 -13.16
CA GLU A 153 -12.36 1.33 -12.19
C GLU A 153 -12.32 2.09 -10.86
N ASP A 154 -11.14 2.36 -10.32
CA ASP A 154 -11.00 3.13 -9.09
C ASP A 154 -11.62 4.54 -9.22
N ILE A 155 -11.41 5.22 -10.35
CA ILE A 155 -12.02 6.54 -10.62
C ILE A 155 -13.54 6.45 -10.68
N ARG A 156 -14.11 5.42 -11.36
CA ARG A 156 -15.57 5.22 -11.43
C ARG A 156 -16.16 5.03 -10.04
N ARG A 157 -15.54 4.21 -9.20
CA ARG A 157 -15.97 3.93 -7.82
C ARG A 157 -15.95 5.18 -6.95
N ILE A 158 -14.89 5.98 -7.02
CA ILE A 158 -14.79 7.25 -6.30
C ILE A 158 -15.91 8.22 -6.75
N LYS A 159 -16.16 8.32 -8.07
CA LYS A 159 -17.24 9.17 -8.61
C LYS A 159 -18.60 8.69 -8.14
N ARG A 160 -18.85 7.37 -8.14
CA ARG A 160 -20.10 6.79 -7.65
C ARG A 160 -20.31 7.13 -6.17
N PHE A 161 -19.32 6.91 -5.32
CA PHE A 161 -19.38 7.29 -3.90
C PHE A 161 -19.76 8.77 -3.71
N ARG A 162 -19.14 9.68 -4.47
CA ARG A 162 -19.43 11.12 -4.38
C ARG A 162 -20.87 11.48 -4.78
N ARG A 163 -21.50 10.71 -5.67
CA ARG A 163 -22.92 10.92 -6.05
C ARG A 163 -23.87 10.50 -4.94
N PHE A 164 -23.55 9.45 -4.19
CA PHE A 164 -24.38 8.96 -3.09
C PHE A 164 -24.24 9.77 -1.80
N ASN A 165 -23.19 10.57 -1.66
CA ASN A 165 -22.90 11.35 -0.45
C ASN A 165 -22.99 12.87 -0.70
N ARG A 166 -23.75 13.29 -1.70
CA ARG A 166 -24.21 14.66 -1.92
C ARG A 166 -25.61 14.81 -1.38
#